data_9da150e3ceba0f87f298bea5a040e18c
#
_entry.id   9da150e3ceba0f87f298bea5a040e18c
#
_cell.length_a   1.000
_cell.length_b   1.000
_cell.length_c   1.000
_cell.angle_alpha   90.00
_cell.angle_beta   90.00
_cell.angle_gamma   90.00
#
_symmetry.space_group_name_H-M   'P 1'
#
loop_
_entity.id
_entity.type
_entity.pdbx_description
1 polymer ?
#
loop_
_entity_poly.entity_id
_entity_poly.type
_entity_poly.pdbx_seq_one_letter_code
_entity_poly.pdbx_strand_id
1 'polypeptide(L)'
;MTYKKPGTLKWPNVGPNFVPEFQISSIPWVTSSQISPDEIKSYKFYRVTRFITVVNASTTNDLKVGFTKNGVSGSNYVLVPPGEQLNEELKLIELHLQGTGSGATDFSILAGITGCDPRQYPVLTGSVGFENVG
;
A
#
# COMPACT_ATOMS: atom_id res chain seq x y z
N MET A 1 -4.04 36.68 -4.55
CA MET A 1 -4.93 35.71 -3.88
C MET A 1 -4.85 35.91 -2.37
N THR A 2 -5.98 35.95 -1.74
CA THR A 2 -5.99 36.00 -0.28
C THR A 2 -5.86 34.61 0.27
N TYR A 3 -4.80 34.36 1.00
CA TYR A 3 -4.64 33.11 1.69
C TYR A 3 -5.64 33.02 2.84
N LYS A 4 -6.35 31.90 2.91
CA LYS A 4 -7.25 31.64 4.01
C LYS A 4 -6.66 30.57 4.90
N LYS A 5 -6.63 30.83 6.19
CA LYS A 5 -6.12 29.89 7.16
C LYS A 5 -7.00 28.63 7.18
N PRO A 6 -6.40 27.45 7.41
CA PRO A 6 -7.17 26.21 7.41
C PRO A 6 -8.38 26.20 8.32
N GLY A 7 -8.32 26.88 9.45
CA GLY A 7 -9.44 26.92 10.38
C GLY A 7 -10.60 27.82 9.95
N THR A 8 -10.41 28.68 8.95
CA THR A 8 -11.44 29.63 8.50
C THR A 8 -12.09 29.20 7.20
N LEU A 9 -11.54 28.24 6.52
CA LEU A 9 -12.05 27.73 5.26
C LEU A 9 -12.46 26.27 5.44
N LYS A 10 -13.72 26.00 5.22
CA LYS A 10 -14.21 24.62 5.30
C LYS A 10 -14.03 23.96 3.95
N TRP A 11 -13.14 22.99 3.91
CA TRP A 11 -12.92 22.19 2.73
C TRP A 11 -13.76 20.93 2.82
N PRO A 12 -14.39 20.50 1.73
CA PRO A 12 -15.00 19.18 1.71
C PRO A 12 -13.93 18.11 1.86
N ASN A 13 -14.30 16.97 2.44
CA ASN A 13 -13.41 15.82 2.46
C ASN A 13 -13.15 15.38 1.04
N VAL A 14 -11.88 15.19 0.70
CA VAL A 14 -11.51 14.72 -0.63
C VAL A 14 -11.52 13.21 -0.68
N GLY A 15 -12.05 12.68 -1.76
CA GLY A 15 -12.08 11.25 -2.00
C GLY A 15 -10.90 10.79 -2.85
N PRO A 16 -10.80 9.48 -3.09
CA PRO A 16 -9.69 8.91 -3.86
C PRO A 16 -9.60 9.43 -5.30
N ASN A 17 -10.67 9.97 -5.84
CA ASN A 17 -10.72 10.46 -7.21
C ASN A 17 -10.54 11.97 -7.32
N PHE A 18 -10.24 12.64 -6.22
CA PHE A 18 -10.01 14.08 -6.24
C PHE A 18 -8.56 14.35 -6.66
N VAL A 19 -8.36 14.67 -7.93
CA VAL A 19 -7.04 14.75 -8.56
C VAL A 19 -6.04 15.65 -7.86
N PRO A 20 -6.40 16.89 -7.42
CA PRO A 20 -5.43 17.75 -6.75
C PRO A 20 -4.82 17.14 -5.48
N GLU A 21 -5.60 16.38 -4.73
CA GLU A 21 -5.10 15.74 -3.52
C GLU A 21 -4.01 14.71 -3.83
N PHE A 22 -4.16 13.98 -4.93
CA PHE A 22 -3.16 12.99 -5.35
C PHE A 22 -1.93 13.63 -6.00
N GLN A 23 -2.02 14.87 -6.45
CA GLN A 23 -0.90 15.59 -7.05
C GLN A 23 -0.08 16.37 -6.04
N ILE A 24 -0.61 16.58 -4.84
CA ILE A 24 0.07 17.28 -3.76
C ILE A 24 1.00 16.30 -3.03
N SER A 25 1.98 16.83 -2.32
CA SER A 25 2.87 16.03 -1.50
C SER A 25 2.09 15.23 -0.45
N SER A 26 2.60 14.07 -0.13
CA SER A 26 2.01 13.17 0.85
C SER A 26 2.88 13.10 2.10
N ILE A 27 2.28 12.58 3.18
CA ILE A 27 2.97 12.34 4.44
C ILE A 27 3.62 10.96 4.35
N PRO A 28 4.92 10.82 4.69
CA PRO A 28 5.57 9.52 4.60
C PRO A 28 5.12 8.55 5.69
N TRP A 29 5.04 7.30 5.32
CA TRP A 29 4.79 6.17 6.21
C TRP A 29 5.84 5.11 5.89
N VAL A 30 6.61 4.68 6.88
CA VAL A 30 7.76 3.80 6.66
C VAL A 30 7.78 2.69 7.69
N THR A 31 8.09 1.49 7.24
CA THR A 31 8.38 0.38 8.14
C THR A 31 9.43 -0.54 7.52
N SER A 32 10.23 -1.17 8.36
CA SER A 32 11.18 -2.21 7.98
C SER A 32 11.04 -3.36 8.95
N SER A 33 11.01 -4.58 8.43
CA SER A 33 10.82 -5.76 9.26
C SER A 33 11.31 -7.01 8.52
N GLN A 34 11.07 -8.16 9.12
CA GLN A 34 11.32 -9.47 8.52
C GLN A 34 10.02 -10.24 8.43
N ILE A 35 9.93 -11.11 7.46
CA ILE A 35 8.79 -11.99 7.28
C ILE A 35 9.29 -13.42 7.10
N SER A 36 8.68 -14.35 7.84
CA SER A 36 9.02 -15.77 7.78
C SER A 36 8.41 -16.42 6.54
N PRO A 37 8.93 -17.59 6.09
CA PRO A 37 8.31 -18.31 4.98
C PRO A 37 6.83 -18.56 5.25
N ASP A 38 6.01 -18.30 4.24
CA ASP A 38 4.54 -18.45 4.26
C ASP A 38 3.80 -17.56 5.28
N GLU A 39 4.53 -16.76 6.05
CA GLU A 39 3.89 -15.77 6.94
C GLU A 39 3.29 -14.64 6.11
N ILE A 40 2.11 -14.18 6.51
CA ILE A 40 1.47 -13.01 5.89
C ILE A 40 1.49 -11.87 6.87
N LYS A 41 2.08 -10.74 6.47
CA LYS A 41 2.01 -9.49 7.22
C LYS A 41 1.12 -8.51 6.48
N SER A 42 0.18 -7.93 7.22
CA SER A 42 -0.80 -7.00 6.68
C SER A 42 -0.59 -5.63 7.32
N TYR A 43 -0.57 -4.60 6.49
CA TYR A 43 -0.42 -3.22 6.92
C TYR A 43 -1.63 -2.44 6.45
N LYS A 44 -2.26 -1.70 7.36
CA LYS A 44 -3.40 -0.83 7.03
C LYS A 44 -2.97 0.61 7.15
N PHE A 45 -3.36 1.41 6.17
CA PHE A 45 -3.07 2.83 6.16
C PHE A 45 -4.31 3.59 6.66
N TYR A 46 -4.08 4.63 7.47
CA TYR A 46 -5.20 5.41 8.03
C TYR A 46 -5.86 6.34 6.99
N ARG A 47 -5.22 6.55 5.87
CA ARG A 47 -5.74 7.28 4.71
C ARG A 47 -5.28 6.59 3.44
N VAL A 48 -5.89 6.95 2.32
CA VAL A 48 -5.52 6.38 1.02
C VAL A 48 -4.11 6.81 0.64
N THR A 49 -3.33 5.89 0.11
CA THR A 49 -1.97 6.20 -0.33
C THR A 49 -1.95 6.90 -1.67
N ARG A 50 -0.88 7.64 -1.93
CA ARG A 50 -0.55 8.18 -3.25
C ARG A 50 0.39 7.24 -4.00
N PHE A 51 1.36 6.69 -3.29
CA PHE A 51 2.33 5.76 -3.87
C PHE A 51 2.76 4.76 -2.81
N ILE A 52 3.31 3.65 -3.27
CA ILE A 52 3.98 2.68 -2.41
C ILE A 52 5.32 2.32 -3.02
N THR A 53 6.27 2.01 -2.15
CA THR A 53 7.55 1.39 -2.51
C THR A 53 7.77 0.23 -1.57
N VAL A 54 7.96 -0.96 -2.12
CA VAL A 54 8.29 -2.16 -1.36
C VAL A 54 9.66 -2.63 -1.80
N VAL A 55 10.59 -2.67 -0.85
CA VAL A 55 11.96 -3.10 -1.12
C VAL A 55 12.17 -4.48 -0.54
N ASN A 56 12.62 -5.42 -1.36
CA ASN A 56 13.05 -6.73 -0.89
C ASN A 56 14.55 -6.64 -0.59
N ALA A 57 14.88 -6.56 0.68
CA ALA A 57 16.26 -6.43 1.14
C ALA A 57 16.95 -7.78 1.35
N SER A 58 16.29 -8.87 1.04
CA SER A 58 16.90 -10.20 1.07
C SER A 58 17.87 -10.37 -0.09
N THR A 59 18.84 -11.26 0.08
CA THR A 59 19.78 -11.61 -0.99
C THR A 59 19.39 -12.91 -1.71
N THR A 60 18.43 -13.66 -1.17
CA THR A 60 18.12 -15.02 -1.66
C THR A 60 16.64 -15.28 -1.85
N ASN A 61 15.75 -14.59 -1.15
CA ASN A 61 14.33 -14.91 -1.12
C ASN A 61 13.51 -13.90 -1.90
N ASP A 62 12.50 -14.37 -2.62
CA ASP A 62 11.50 -13.52 -3.25
C ASP A 62 10.49 -13.05 -2.19
N LEU A 63 9.80 -11.96 -2.47
CA LEU A 63 8.74 -11.41 -1.62
C LEU A 63 7.47 -11.30 -2.44
N LYS A 64 6.37 -11.84 -1.92
CA LYS A 64 5.05 -11.69 -2.54
C LYS A 64 4.38 -10.44 -1.99
N VAL A 65 3.85 -9.62 -2.87
CA VAL A 65 3.14 -8.39 -2.53
C VAL A 65 1.73 -8.46 -3.11
N GLY A 66 0.74 -8.33 -2.28
CA GLY A 66 -0.65 -8.34 -2.70
C GLY A 66 -1.44 -7.21 -2.07
N PHE A 67 -2.64 -7.00 -2.58
CA PHE A 67 -3.49 -5.90 -2.12
C PHE A 67 -4.65 -6.40 -1.26
N THR A 68 -4.77 -7.69 -1.13
CA THR A 68 -5.69 -8.36 -0.22
C THR A 68 -5.00 -9.59 0.35
N LYS A 69 -5.47 -10.04 1.51
CA LYS A 69 -4.93 -11.25 2.13
C LYS A 69 -5.18 -12.48 1.26
N ASN A 70 -6.36 -12.57 0.67
CA ASN A 70 -6.69 -13.68 -0.23
C ASN A 70 -5.85 -13.66 -1.50
N GLY A 71 -5.58 -12.47 -2.02
CA GLY A 71 -4.78 -12.33 -3.24
C GLY A 71 -3.34 -12.75 -3.01
N VAL A 72 -2.71 -12.29 -1.94
CA VAL A 72 -1.30 -12.60 -1.67
C VAL A 72 -1.08 -14.07 -1.33
N SER A 73 -2.03 -14.71 -0.67
CA SER A 73 -1.94 -16.14 -0.34
C SER A 73 -2.36 -17.04 -1.49
N GLY A 74 -3.07 -16.50 -2.46
CA GLY A 74 -3.51 -17.21 -3.67
C GLY A 74 -2.59 -16.96 -4.85
N SER A 75 -3.15 -16.39 -5.91
CA SER A 75 -2.42 -16.16 -7.17
C SER A 75 -2.39 -14.71 -7.61
N ASN A 76 -2.98 -13.79 -6.83
CA ASN A 76 -3.07 -12.37 -7.21
C ASN A 76 -2.05 -11.55 -6.44
N TYR A 77 -0.78 -11.76 -6.74
CA TYR A 77 0.33 -11.08 -6.10
C TYR A 77 1.38 -10.70 -7.12
N VAL A 78 2.21 -9.71 -6.76
CA VAL A 78 3.41 -9.35 -7.51
C VAL A 78 4.60 -9.95 -6.78
N LEU A 79 5.49 -10.57 -7.54
CA LEU A 79 6.71 -11.14 -6.99
C LEU A 79 7.83 -10.11 -7.09
N VAL A 80 8.44 -9.80 -5.95
CA VAL A 80 9.58 -8.89 -5.88
C VAL A 80 10.84 -9.72 -5.65
N PRO A 81 11.73 -9.83 -6.66
CA PRO A 81 12.95 -10.62 -6.52
C PRO A 81 13.90 -10.06 -5.46
N PRO A 82 14.87 -10.85 -4.98
CA PRO A 82 15.86 -10.39 -4.01
C PRO A 82 16.62 -9.16 -4.53
N GLY A 83 16.76 -8.15 -3.67
CA GLY A 83 17.47 -6.92 -4.01
C GLY A 83 16.72 -5.96 -4.91
N GLU A 84 15.50 -6.29 -5.30
CA GLU A 84 14.67 -5.46 -6.17
C GLU A 84 13.63 -4.69 -5.35
N GLN A 85 12.98 -3.74 -6.01
CA GLN A 85 11.91 -2.97 -5.38
C GLN A 85 10.74 -2.79 -6.32
N LEU A 86 9.55 -2.65 -5.73
CA LEU A 86 8.31 -2.30 -6.41
C LEU A 86 7.98 -0.86 -6.09
N ASN A 87 7.92 -0.01 -7.11
CA ASN A 87 7.55 1.40 -7.00
C ASN A 87 6.34 1.65 -7.86
N GLU A 88 5.21 1.98 -7.23
CA GLU A 88 3.98 2.23 -8.00
C GLU A 88 3.15 3.34 -7.36
N GLU A 89 2.51 4.13 -8.20
CA GLU A 89 1.53 5.11 -7.75
C GLU A 89 0.17 4.43 -7.70
N LEU A 90 -0.18 3.93 -6.51
CA LEU A 90 -1.42 3.19 -6.27
C LEU A 90 -2.20 3.80 -5.13
N LYS A 91 -3.51 3.82 -5.29
CA LYS A 91 -4.45 4.19 -4.23
C LYS A 91 -4.75 2.95 -3.41
N LEU A 92 -4.18 2.86 -2.23
CA LEU A 92 -4.35 1.70 -1.36
C LEU A 92 -4.73 2.13 0.05
N ILE A 93 -5.49 1.29 0.73
CA ILE A 93 -5.74 1.41 2.17
C ILE A 93 -5.08 0.28 2.94
N GLU A 94 -4.61 -0.74 2.25
CA GLU A 94 -3.90 -1.85 2.88
C GLU A 94 -2.92 -2.49 1.91
N LEU A 95 -1.92 -3.15 2.47
CA LEU A 95 -0.89 -3.86 1.73
C LEU A 95 -0.58 -5.15 2.47
N HIS A 96 -0.46 -6.24 1.72
CA HIS A 96 -0.21 -7.57 2.28
C HIS A 96 1.05 -8.15 1.67
N LEU A 97 1.90 -8.70 2.52
CA LEU A 97 3.14 -9.34 2.11
C LEU A 97 3.15 -10.78 2.57
N GLN A 98 3.75 -11.65 1.78
CA GLN A 98 3.96 -13.04 2.17
C GLN A 98 5.41 -13.43 1.90
N GLY A 99 6.03 -14.06 2.90
CA GLY A 99 7.38 -14.56 2.77
C GLY A 99 7.44 -15.82 1.91
N THR A 100 8.56 -16.00 1.25
CA THR A 100 8.85 -17.20 0.47
C THR A 100 10.24 -17.73 0.85
N GLY A 101 10.57 -18.88 0.31
CA GLY A 101 11.91 -19.44 0.50
C GLY A 101 12.04 -20.23 1.79
N SER A 102 13.26 -20.39 2.28
CA SER A 102 13.59 -21.25 3.42
C SER A 102 13.97 -20.49 4.68
N GLY A 103 13.99 -19.15 4.64
CA GLY A 103 14.35 -18.34 5.78
C GLY A 103 13.65 -16.98 5.76
N ALA A 104 13.94 -16.18 6.76
CA ALA A 104 13.32 -14.85 6.87
C ALA A 104 13.75 -13.93 5.72
N THR A 105 12.83 -13.12 5.27
CA THR A 105 13.04 -12.14 4.21
C THR A 105 12.97 -10.75 4.82
N ASP A 106 14.05 -9.98 4.70
CA ASP A 106 14.07 -8.59 5.13
C ASP A 106 13.37 -7.72 4.09
N PHE A 107 12.58 -6.77 4.55
CA PHE A 107 11.88 -5.87 3.64
C PHE A 107 11.70 -4.49 4.27
N SER A 108 11.46 -3.51 3.41
CA SER A 108 11.09 -2.15 3.82
C SER A 108 9.92 -1.67 2.96
N ILE A 109 9.03 -0.89 3.57
CA ILE A 109 7.90 -0.28 2.88
C ILE A 109 7.96 1.22 3.11
N LEU A 110 7.82 1.97 2.02
CA LEU A 110 7.60 3.42 2.07
C LEU A 110 6.29 3.71 1.36
N ALA A 111 5.41 4.44 2.00
CA ALA A 111 4.15 4.86 1.40
C ALA A 111 3.96 6.36 1.59
N GLY A 112 3.31 6.99 0.64
CA GLY A 112 2.88 8.37 0.76
C GLY A 112 1.40 8.39 1.12
N ILE A 113 1.06 9.00 2.25
CA ILE A 113 -0.30 9.02 2.78
C ILE A 113 -0.94 10.36 2.44
N THR A 114 -2.12 10.32 1.81
CA THR A 114 -2.89 11.51 1.43
C THR A 114 -3.92 11.88 2.47
N GLY A 115 -4.69 12.95 2.20
CA GLY A 115 -5.85 13.30 3.01
C GLY A 115 -7.13 12.58 2.62
N CYS A 116 -7.09 11.68 1.63
CA CYS A 116 -8.29 11.01 1.13
C CYS A 116 -8.86 10.03 2.16
N ASP A 117 -10.19 10.09 2.33
CA ASP A 117 -10.89 9.22 3.28
C ASP A 117 -10.90 7.78 2.77
N PRO A 118 -10.41 6.80 3.56
CA PRO A 118 -10.40 5.41 3.14
C PRO A 118 -11.80 4.80 3.00
N ARG A 119 -12.83 5.38 3.62
CA ARG A 119 -14.21 4.89 3.48
C ARG A 119 -14.74 5.05 2.07
N GLN A 120 -14.12 5.87 1.25
CA GLN A 120 -14.49 6.04 -0.16
C GLN A 120 -13.72 5.10 -1.08
N TYR A 121 -12.86 4.28 -0.51
CA TYR A 121 -12.08 3.31 -1.27
C TYR A 121 -12.95 2.10 -1.63
N PRO A 122 -12.82 1.57 -2.86
CA PRO A 122 -13.60 0.39 -3.25
C PRO A 122 -13.20 -0.86 -2.47
N VAL A 123 -14.16 -1.77 -2.32
CA VAL A 123 -13.92 -3.09 -1.72
C VAL A 123 -13.16 -3.94 -2.72
N LEU A 124 -12.04 -4.53 -2.29
CA LEU A 124 -11.17 -5.31 -3.17
C LEU A 124 -11.37 -6.82 -3.07
N THR A 125 -12.02 -7.30 -2.00
CA THR A 125 -12.22 -8.74 -1.76
C THR A 125 -13.68 -9.10 -1.70
N GLY A 126 -13.94 -10.41 -1.81
CA GLY A 126 -15.28 -10.98 -1.71
C GLY A 126 -16.05 -10.88 -3.03
N SER A 127 -17.35 -11.20 -2.96
CA SER A 127 -18.19 -11.23 -4.15
C SER A 127 -18.42 -9.85 -4.78
N VAL A 128 -18.19 -8.79 -4.02
CA VAL A 128 -18.30 -7.41 -4.50
C VAL A 128 -16.92 -6.78 -4.75
N GLY A 129 -15.87 -7.57 -4.63
CA GLY A 129 -14.51 -7.11 -4.88
C GLY A 129 -14.15 -7.09 -6.35
N PHE A 130 -12.92 -6.66 -6.63
CA PHE A 130 -12.39 -6.60 -7.99
C PHE A 130 -11.76 -7.92 -8.38
N GLU A 131 -12.03 -8.35 -9.61
CA GLU A 131 -11.41 -9.53 -10.20
C GLU A 131 -9.89 -9.32 -10.28
N ASN A 132 -9.14 -10.39 -10.01
CA ASN A 132 -7.68 -10.42 -10.03
C ASN A 132 -7.01 -9.54 -8.97
N VAL A 133 -7.71 -9.15 -7.94
CA VAL A 133 -7.12 -8.44 -6.80
C VAL A 133 -7.23 -9.27 -5.52
N GLY A 134 -8.38 -9.82 -5.26
CA GLY A 134 -8.62 -10.58 -4.03
C GLY A 134 -9.63 -11.73 -4.15
#